data_57e7db72b1864fadd46940d2ac4a5f1d
#
_entry.id   57e7db72b1864fadd46940d2ac4a5f1d
#
_cell.length_a   1.000
_cell.length_b   1.000
_cell.length_c   1.000
_cell.angle_alpha   90.00
_cell.angle_beta   90.00
_cell.angle_gamma   90.00
#
_symmetry.space_group_name_H-M   'P 1'
#
loop_
_entity.id
_entity.type
_entity.pdbx_description
1 polymer ?
#
loop_
_entity_poly.entity_id
_entity_poly.type
_entity_poly.pdbx_seq_one_letter_code
_entity_poly.pdbx_strand_id
1 'polypeptide(L)'
;LAGGLWDGLFGVVGPEPHRFSAAASALFSVAARLYAGRKAWRTACERVAAKLARARKDAVDPTRRRLARSLPEELPMPPSTAVIGYISAANGMGEAARGTIVALSAAQCPVHFVDIDPEPTLKAVDLLPALPELRKTAINLLHVNAVNVTRCYEQMGASFFRGKHNIGFWFWEMPTLPRRWYGAFSLFDEIWVASRYTQAAIAAVAPVPVVCMRPLVQPAAAGSATRKDFGIPDDRFVFLFCFDALSILERKNPQGTIAAFRRAFGAPLKGPLLVVKVNNSDRVPGHERSLGMPDDYMADLTASLAAVNGVLLDQRYDRSTVSALIAACDCYVSLHRCEGFGLTMAEAMYFGKPCIATGYSGNLDFMTPANSYLVGYRLTELERDWGPYEAGDHWAEPDIDHAAELMQAVYADLSLAAARGLTAASDIAQNYGIQAVGSAMRSRLQLLALKKEGFGAALPNRL
;
A
#
# COMPACT_ATOMS: atom_id res chain seq x y z
N LEU A 1 30.03 17.81 -2.76
CA LEU A 1 30.01 18.04 -4.24
C LEU A 1 30.10 16.75 -5.05
N ALA A 2 30.56 15.61 -4.49
CA ALA A 2 30.62 14.32 -5.18
C ALA A 2 29.27 13.55 -5.12
N GLY A 3 28.46 13.70 -4.09
CA GLY A 3 27.18 13.00 -3.94
C GLY A 3 26.09 13.46 -4.92
N GLY A 4 25.99 14.77 -5.19
CA GLY A 4 24.94 15.29 -6.07
C GLY A 4 25.12 14.98 -7.58
N LEU A 5 26.31 14.54 -7.99
CA LEU A 5 26.58 14.10 -9.38
C LEU A 5 26.19 12.64 -9.62
N TRP A 6 26.17 11.81 -8.56
CA TRP A 6 25.73 10.41 -8.61
C TRP A 6 24.22 10.28 -8.78
N ASP A 7 23.46 11.06 -8.04
CA ASP A 7 21.99 11.03 -8.09
C ASP A 7 21.45 11.52 -9.45
N GLY A 8 22.13 12.47 -10.10
CA GLY A 8 21.77 12.94 -11.44
C GLY A 8 22.07 11.95 -12.57
N LEU A 9 23.04 11.04 -12.40
CA LEU A 9 23.43 10.06 -13.41
C LEU A 9 22.60 8.76 -13.34
N PHE A 10 22.19 8.33 -12.15
CA PHE A 10 21.41 7.10 -11.97
C PHE A 10 19.89 7.28 -12.01
N GLY A 11 19.39 8.50 -11.78
CA GLY A 11 17.96 8.81 -11.91
C GLY A 11 17.44 8.83 -13.37
N VAL A 12 18.33 8.70 -14.36
CA VAL A 12 18.01 8.85 -15.79
C VAL A 12 18.06 7.52 -16.55
N VAL A 13 18.54 6.42 -15.95
CA VAL A 13 18.72 5.13 -16.64
C VAL A 13 17.62 4.16 -16.21
N GLY A 14 16.63 3.91 -17.07
CA GLY A 14 15.68 2.81 -16.94
C GLY A 14 16.37 1.44 -17.12
N PRO A 15 15.71 0.35 -16.71
CA PRO A 15 16.32 -0.97 -16.58
C PRO A 15 16.46 -1.72 -17.91
N GLU A 16 17.52 -1.43 -18.67
CA GLU A 16 18.08 -2.35 -19.67
C GLU A 16 19.59 -2.43 -19.52
N PRO A 17 20.12 -3.34 -18.66
CA PRO A 17 21.55 -3.34 -18.31
C PRO A 17 22.50 -3.89 -19.38
N HIS A 18 22.02 -4.61 -20.41
CA HIS A 18 22.90 -5.42 -21.25
C HIS A 18 23.53 -4.72 -22.46
N ARG A 19 23.09 -3.54 -22.85
CA ARG A 19 23.69 -2.77 -23.96
C ARG A 19 24.62 -1.64 -23.53
N PHE A 20 24.64 -1.29 -22.25
CA PHE A 20 25.43 -0.17 -21.72
C PHE A 20 26.72 -0.60 -20.99
N SER A 21 26.94 -1.89 -20.72
CA SER A 21 28.08 -2.36 -19.92
C SER A 21 29.42 -2.11 -20.63
N ALA A 22 29.49 -2.22 -21.97
CA ALA A 22 30.68 -1.98 -22.73
C ALA A 22 31.07 -0.48 -22.81
N ALA A 23 30.07 0.39 -22.96
CA ALA A 23 30.24 1.84 -22.97
C ALA A 23 30.62 2.41 -21.59
N ALA A 24 30.02 1.86 -20.52
CA ALA A 24 30.34 2.24 -19.16
C ALA A 24 31.73 1.77 -18.74
N SER A 25 32.17 0.56 -19.14
CA SER A 25 33.51 0.06 -18.88
C SER A 25 34.58 0.84 -19.64
N ALA A 26 34.29 1.25 -20.88
CA ALA A 26 35.19 2.13 -21.65
C ALA A 26 35.29 3.54 -21.03
N LEU A 27 34.19 4.08 -20.47
CA LEU A 27 34.20 5.37 -19.76
C LEU A 27 34.98 5.31 -18.45
N PHE A 28 34.91 4.20 -17.69
CA PHE A 28 35.68 4.01 -16.47
C PHE A 28 37.20 3.90 -16.76
N SER A 29 37.59 3.24 -17.83
CA SER A 29 39.02 3.14 -18.23
C SER A 29 39.58 4.46 -18.74
N VAL A 30 38.76 5.30 -19.35
CA VAL A 30 39.14 6.66 -19.79
C VAL A 30 39.18 7.62 -18.59
N ALA A 31 38.26 7.54 -17.66
CA ALA A 31 38.24 8.36 -16.44
C ALA A 31 39.47 8.08 -15.55
N ALA A 32 39.88 6.82 -15.42
CA ALA A 32 41.08 6.45 -14.65
C ALA A 32 42.40 6.99 -15.25
N ARG A 33 42.45 7.24 -16.55
CA ARG A 33 43.63 7.83 -17.23
C ARG A 33 43.63 9.36 -17.25
N LEU A 34 42.53 10.02 -17.00
CA LEU A 34 42.33 11.47 -17.06
C LEU A 34 42.37 12.18 -15.69
N TYR A 35 42.73 11.48 -14.62
CA TYR A 35 42.77 12.04 -13.27
C TYR A 35 43.83 13.11 -13.02
N ALA A 36 44.54 13.56 -14.06
CA ALA A 36 45.62 14.56 -13.96
C ALA A 36 45.19 16.03 -14.06
N GLY A 37 43.90 16.34 -14.27
CA GLY A 37 43.45 17.74 -14.31
C GLY A 37 41.94 17.94 -14.20
N ARG A 38 41.46 18.49 -13.08
CA ARG A 38 40.03 18.76 -12.79
C ARG A 38 39.29 19.50 -13.92
N LYS A 39 39.96 20.33 -14.70
CA LYS A 39 39.37 21.15 -15.79
C LYS A 39 39.07 20.32 -17.04
N ALA A 40 39.99 19.43 -17.42
CA ALA A 40 39.82 18.54 -18.59
C ALA A 40 38.71 17.48 -18.34
N TRP A 41 38.58 16.99 -17.13
CA TRP A 41 37.54 16.02 -16.74
C TRP A 41 36.15 16.62 -16.80
N ARG A 42 35.96 17.85 -16.31
CA ARG A 42 34.67 18.57 -16.36
C ARG A 42 34.20 18.77 -17.80
N THR A 43 35.12 19.22 -18.69
CA THR A 43 34.82 19.40 -20.12
C THR A 43 34.51 18.09 -20.83
N ALA A 44 35.15 16.98 -20.45
CA ALA A 44 34.87 15.65 -20.98
C ALA A 44 33.46 15.17 -20.53
N CYS A 45 33.10 15.34 -19.26
CA CYS A 45 31.78 15.03 -18.75
C CYS A 45 30.65 15.86 -19.40
N GLU A 46 30.88 17.16 -19.61
CA GLU A 46 29.97 18.04 -20.32
C GLU A 46 29.75 17.62 -21.79
N ARG A 47 30.85 17.19 -22.48
CA ARG A 47 30.76 16.66 -23.86
C ARG A 47 30.03 15.31 -23.91
N VAL A 48 30.23 14.42 -22.94
CA VAL A 48 29.52 13.15 -22.86
C VAL A 48 28.03 13.37 -22.53
N ALA A 49 27.74 14.26 -21.60
CA ALA A 49 26.35 14.63 -21.28
C ALA A 49 25.63 15.27 -22.47
N ALA A 50 26.31 16.15 -23.21
CA ALA A 50 25.78 16.75 -24.44
C ALA A 50 25.57 15.72 -25.56
N LYS A 51 26.50 14.74 -25.69
CA LYS A 51 26.37 13.64 -26.67
C LYS A 51 25.23 12.67 -26.30
N LEU A 52 25.08 12.35 -25.00
CA LEU A 52 23.95 11.55 -24.52
C LEU A 52 22.62 12.28 -24.66
N ALA A 53 22.58 13.58 -24.40
CA ALA A 53 21.38 14.41 -24.62
C ALA A 53 21.02 14.51 -26.11
N ARG A 54 21.99 14.61 -27.02
CA ARG A 54 21.76 14.53 -28.48
C ARG A 54 21.31 13.14 -28.91
N ALA A 55 22.00 12.08 -28.49
CA ALA A 55 21.59 10.70 -28.79
C ALA A 55 20.19 10.37 -28.27
N ARG A 56 19.79 10.94 -27.12
CA ARG A 56 18.43 10.82 -26.58
C ARG A 56 17.40 11.60 -27.40
N LYS A 57 17.81 12.76 -27.95
CA LYS A 57 16.95 13.58 -28.83
C LYS A 57 16.77 12.95 -30.21
N ASP A 58 17.80 12.26 -30.71
CA ASP A 58 17.82 11.58 -32.01
C ASP A 58 17.23 10.17 -31.93
N ALA A 59 17.29 9.51 -30.78
CA ALA A 59 16.70 8.18 -30.50
C ALA A 59 15.19 8.21 -30.20
N VAL A 60 14.56 9.37 -30.16
CA VAL A 60 13.10 9.44 -30.19
C VAL A 60 12.65 9.05 -31.57
N ASP A 61 12.30 7.77 -31.72
CA ASP A 61 11.71 7.17 -32.93
C ASP A 61 10.77 8.17 -33.62
N PRO A 62 10.96 8.46 -34.90
CA PRO A 62 10.04 9.31 -35.70
C PRO A 62 8.57 8.88 -35.56
N THR A 63 8.32 7.58 -35.34
CA THR A 63 7.03 7.00 -35.01
C THR A 63 6.47 7.56 -33.71
N ARG A 64 7.28 7.71 -32.65
CA ARG A 64 6.88 8.33 -31.37
C ARG A 64 6.53 9.81 -31.54
N ARG A 65 7.27 10.54 -32.38
CA ARG A 65 6.92 11.95 -32.73
C ARG A 65 5.63 12.06 -33.51
N ARG A 66 5.37 11.11 -34.42
CA ARG A 66 4.12 11.03 -35.18
C ARG A 66 2.94 10.73 -34.27
N LEU A 67 3.11 9.83 -33.32
CA LEU A 67 2.11 9.45 -32.31
C LEU A 67 1.81 10.55 -31.31
N ALA A 68 2.85 11.24 -30.81
CA ALA A 68 2.66 12.39 -29.93
C ALA A 68 1.92 13.55 -30.62
N ARG A 69 2.00 13.64 -31.99
CA ARG A 69 1.26 14.62 -32.79
C ARG A 69 -0.14 14.17 -33.12
N SER A 70 -0.50 12.89 -32.94
CA SER A 70 -1.80 12.33 -33.23
C SER A 70 -2.67 12.07 -31.98
N LEU A 71 -2.17 12.36 -30.79
CA LEU A 71 -3.01 12.32 -29.59
C LEU A 71 -4.07 13.43 -29.69
N PRO A 72 -5.33 13.14 -29.36
CA PRO A 72 -6.39 14.15 -29.39
C PRO A 72 -6.01 15.28 -28.42
N GLU A 73 -6.36 16.53 -28.75
CA GLU A 73 -6.11 17.70 -27.90
C GLU A 73 -6.78 17.53 -26.53
N GLU A 74 -7.92 16.85 -26.50
CA GLU A 74 -8.61 16.47 -25.27
C GLU A 74 -8.68 14.95 -25.13
N LEU A 75 -8.35 14.45 -23.95
CA LEU A 75 -8.52 13.03 -23.65
C LEU A 75 -10.01 12.67 -23.65
N PRO A 76 -10.39 11.48 -24.16
CA PRO A 76 -11.77 11.06 -24.15
C PRO A 76 -12.33 11.00 -22.73
N MET A 77 -13.65 11.11 -22.62
CA MET A 77 -14.31 10.84 -21.35
C MET A 77 -13.93 9.43 -20.85
N PRO A 78 -13.65 9.26 -19.54
CA PRO A 78 -13.37 7.95 -19.01
C PRO A 78 -14.55 7.03 -19.23
N PRO A 79 -14.31 5.75 -19.59
CA PRO A 79 -15.38 4.80 -19.86
C PRO A 79 -16.15 4.49 -18.56
N SER A 80 -17.44 4.16 -18.70
CA SER A 80 -18.28 3.74 -17.59
C SER A 80 -17.70 2.49 -16.93
N THR A 81 -17.49 2.55 -15.61
CA THR A 81 -16.79 1.54 -14.80
C THR A 81 -17.73 0.96 -13.74
N ALA A 82 -17.79 -0.36 -13.63
CA ALA A 82 -18.40 -1.06 -12.51
C ALA A 82 -17.32 -1.42 -11.49
N VAL A 83 -17.44 -0.91 -10.25
CA VAL A 83 -16.61 -1.32 -9.12
C VAL A 83 -17.31 -2.49 -8.42
N ILE A 84 -16.66 -3.64 -8.37
CA ILE A 84 -17.18 -4.87 -7.78
C ILE A 84 -16.30 -5.21 -6.56
N GLY A 85 -16.91 -5.50 -5.42
CA GLY A 85 -16.14 -5.86 -4.23
C GLY A 85 -17.01 -5.98 -2.98
N TYR A 86 -16.39 -6.23 -1.85
CA TYR A 86 -17.00 -6.33 -0.54
C TYR A 86 -17.31 -4.94 0.04
N ILE A 87 -18.17 -4.18 -0.64
CA ILE A 87 -18.35 -2.73 -0.39
C ILE A 87 -18.94 -2.48 1.00
N SER A 88 -19.83 -3.34 1.48
CA SER A 88 -20.43 -3.27 2.81
C SER A 88 -19.52 -3.81 3.92
N ALA A 89 -18.45 -4.54 3.58
CA ALA A 89 -17.62 -5.17 4.58
C ALA A 89 -16.79 -4.14 5.39
N ALA A 90 -16.77 -4.31 6.71
CA ALA A 90 -15.99 -3.49 7.63
C ALA A 90 -14.52 -3.98 7.73
N ASN A 91 -13.84 -4.09 6.60
CA ASN A 91 -12.43 -4.53 6.51
C ASN A 91 -11.66 -3.70 5.47
N GLY A 92 -10.34 -3.93 5.36
CA GLY A 92 -9.47 -3.18 4.45
C GLY A 92 -9.86 -3.28 2.96
N MET A 93 -10.39 -4.43 2.51
CA MET A 93 -10.86 -4.59 1.13
C MET A 93 -12.10 -3.75 0.85
N GLY A 94 -13.07 -3.73 1.77
CA GLY A 94 -14.25 -2.88 1.69
C GLY A 94 -13.88 -1.39 1.69
N GLU A 95 -12.94 -0.98 2.54
CA GLU A 95 -12.43 0.40 2.54
C GLU A 95 -11.81 0.78 1.20
N ALA A 96 -10.98 -0.07 0.63
CA ALA A 96 -10.37 0.19 -0.67
C ALA A 96 -11.42 0.29 -1.80
N ALA A 97 -12.44 -0.55 -1.79
CA ALA A 97 -13.54 -0.50 -2.76
C ALA A 97 -14.34 0.81 -2.63
N ARG A 98 -14.74 1.19 -1.40
CA ARG A 98 -15.42 2.47 -1.12
C ARG A 98 -14.57 3.66 -1.51
N GLY A 99 -13.27 3.65 -1.16
CA GLY A 99 -12.32 4.68 -1.54
C GLY A 99 -12.21 4.85 -3.05
N THR A 100 -12.20 3.75 -3.79
CA THR A 100 -12.19 3.77 -5.27
C THR A 100 -13.46 4.41 -5.84
N ILE A 101 -14.63 4.08 -5.31
CA ILE A 101 -15.91 4.68 -5.74
C ILE A 101 -15.89 6.19 -5.49
N VAL A 102 -15.46 6.61 -4.30
CA VAL A 102 -15.38 8.02 -3.92
C VAL A 102 -14.39 8.77 -4.82
N ALA A 103 -13.21 8.21 -5.07
CA ALA A 103 -12.18 8.84 -5.90
C ALA A 103 -12.62 8.97 -7.37
N LEU A 104 -13.23 7.92 -7.95
CA LEU A 104 -13.76 7.95 -9.31
C LEU A 104 -14.91 8.94 -9.45
N SER A 105 -15.84 8.98 -8.49
CA SER A 105 -16.96 9.94 -8.48
C SER A 105 -16.47 11.37 -8.40
N ALA A 106 -15.51 11.67 -7.52
CA ALA A 106 -14.92 13.01 -7.39
C ALA A 106 -14.16 13.44 -8.66
N ALA A 107 -13.56 12.47 -9.38
CA ALA A 107 -12.91 12.70 -10.67
C ALA A 107 -13.89 12.74 -11.85
N GLN A 108 -15.21 12.77 -11.59
CA GLN A 108 -16.27 12.80 -12.61
C GLN A 108 -16.20 11.62 -13.60
N CYS A 109 -15.77 10.45 -13.14
CA CYS A 109 -15.85 9.22 -13.92
C CYS A 109 -17.25 8.60 -13.77
N PRO A 110 -17.89 8.11 -14.84
CA PRO A 110 -19.12 7.36 -14.71
C PRO A 110 -18.87 6.06 -13.98
N VAL A 111 -19.33 5.96 -12.71
CA VAL A 111 -19.09 4.81 -11.84
C VAL A 111 -20.42 4.20 -11.37
N HIS A 112 -20.48 2.88 -11.43
CA HIS A 112 -21.50 2.03 -10.82
C HIS A 112 -20.81 1.09 -9.86
N PHE A 113 -21.52 0.45 -8.93
CA PHE A 113 -20.92 -0.51 -8.03
C PHE A 113 -21.80 -1.72 -7.78
N VAL A 114 -21.16 -2.82 -7.42
CA VAL A 114 -21.79 -4.08 -7.01
C VAL A 114 -21.17 -4.52 -5.72
N ASP A 115 -22.00 -4.65 -4.70
CA ASP A 115 -21.59 -5.28 -3.45
C ASP A 115 -21.73 -6.80 -3.59
N ILE A 116 -20.63 -7.50 -3.38
CA ILE A 116 -20.60 -8.95 -3.33
C ILE A 116 -20.41 -9.36 -1.88
N ASP A 117 -21.34 -10.11 -1.33
CA ASP A 117 -21.28 -10.57 0.04
C ASP A 117 -20.16 -11.63 0.19
N PRO A 118 -19.12 -11.41 1.02
CA PRO A 118 -18.12 -12.43 1.31
C PRO A 118 -18.68 -13.56 2.17
N GLU A 119 -19.70 -13.25 3.00
CA GLU A 119 -20.41 -14.18 3.87
C GLU A 119 -21.79 -13.64 4.22
N PRO A 120 -22.85 -14.49 4.29
CA PRO A 120 -24.22 -14.06 4.57
C PRO A 120 -24.44 -13.31 5.90
N THR A 121 -23.45 -13.31 6.77
CA THR A 121 -23.53 -12.77 8.14
C THR A 121 -23.06 -11.31 8.30
N LEU A 122 -22.51 -10.70 7.24
CA LEU A 122 -21.96 -9.34 7.29
C LEU A 122 -22.78 -8.32 6.47
N LYS A 123 -24.11 -8.47 6.45
CA LYS A 123 -24.98 -7.50 5.78
C LYS A 123 -24.95 -6.15 6.49
N ALA A 124 -24.36 -5.16 5.84
CA ALA A 124 -24.65 -3.78 6.09
C ALA A 124 -24.98 -3.13 4.73
N VAL A 125 -26.27 -2.85 4.53
CA VAL A 125 -26.87 -2.06 3.45
C VAL A 125 -27.14 -2.83 2.13
N ASP A 126 -28.41 -2.95 1.78
CA ASP A 126 -28.92 -3.36 0.46
C ASP A 126 -28.57 -2.31 -0.61
N LEU A 127 -27.37 -2.40 -1.16
CA LEU A 127 -26.91 -1.57 -2.27
C LEU A 127 -26.83 -2.41 -3.55
N LEU A 128 -27.96 -2.88 -4.04
CA LEU A 128 -28.04 -3.48 -5.38
C LEU A 128 -28.42 -2.39 -6.38
N PRO A 129 -27.47 -1.85 -7.16
CA PRO A 129 -27.82 -1.04 -8.30
C PRO A 129 -28.55 -1.93 -9.34
N ALA A 130 -29.45 -1.34 -10.10
CA ALA A 130 -30.22 -2.06 -11.12
C ALA A 130 -29.27 -2.78 -12.10
N LEU A 131 -29.31 -4.10 -12.13
CA LEU A 131 -28.51 -4.97 -13.01
C LEU A 131 -28.40 -4.53 -14.49
N PRO A 132 -29.42 -3.90 -15.11
CA PRO A 132 -29.35 -3.42 -16.49
C PRO A 132 -28.26 -2.36 -16.74
N GLU A 133 -28.02 -1.45 -15.81
CA GLU A 133 -26.99 -0.40 -15.95
C GLU A 133 -25.58 -0.97 -15.89
N LEU A 134 -25.36 -1.99 -15.05
CA LEU A 134 -24.08 -2.68 -14.94
C LEU A 134 -23.67 -3.42 -16.23
N ARG A 135 -24.65 -3.90 -17.02
CA ARG A 135 -24.38 -4.55 -18.30
C ARG A 135 -23.81 -3.58 -19.34
N LYS A 136 -24.10 -2.29 -19.20
CA LYS A 136 -23.67 -1.23 -20.14
C LYS A 136 -22.26 -0.71 -19.81
N THR A 137 -21.67 -1.07 -18.67
CA THR A 137 -20.33 -0.61 -18.32
C THR A 137 -19.28 -1.21 -19.24
N ALA A 138 -18.27 -0.42 -19.60
CA ALA A 138 -17.17 -0.84 -20.47
C ALA A 138 -16.02 -1.50 -19.70
N ILE A 139 -15.91 -1.19 -18.39
CA ILE A 139 -14.86 -1.67 -17.50
C ILE A 139 -15.48 -2.30 -16.25
N ASN A 140 -14.94 -3.43 -15.84
CA ASN A 140 -15.13 -4.00 -14.52
C ASN A 140 -13.84 -3.80 -13.70
N LEU A 141 -13.95 -3.23 -12.51
CA LEU A 141 -12.86 -3.07 -11.55
C LEU A 141 -13.19 -3.86 -10.29
N LEU A 142 -12.51 -4.98 -10.09
CA LEU A 142 -12.80 -5.96 -9.06
C LEU A 142 -11.87 -5.81 -7.85
N HIS A 143 -12.38 -5.38 -6.72
CA HIS A 143 -11.72 -5.42 -5.41
C HIS A 143 -11.88 -6.81 -4.78
N VAL A 144 -11.28 -7.80 -5.43
CA VAL A 144 -11.33 -9.21 -5.02
C VAL A 144 -9.95 -9.81 -5.22
N ASN A 145 -9.32 -10.26 -4.14
CA ASN A 145 -8.00 -10.90 -4.21
C ASN A 145 -8.04 -12.21 -4.98
N ALA A 146 -6.91 -12.62 -5.55
CA ALA A 146 -6.76 -13.79 -6.41
C ALA A 146 -7.42 -15.05 -5.85
N VAL A 147 -7.36 -15.26 -4.54
CA VAL A 147 -7.96 -16.42 -3.85
C VAL A 147 -9.49 -16.52 -4.01
N ASN A 148 -10.18 -15.39 -4.17
CA ASN A 148 -11.65 -15.32 -4.23
C ASN A 148 -12.20 -15.06 -5.64
N VAL A 149 -11.34 -14.96 -6.66
CA VAL A 149 -11.74 -14.62 -8.03
C VAL A 149 -12.70 -15.63 -8.63
N THR A 150 -12.46 -16.93 -8.44
CA THR A 150 -13.33 -18.00 -8.94
C THR A 150 -14.75 -17.87 -8.39
N ARG A 151 -14.88 -17.68 -7.08
CA ARG A 151 -16.19 -17.49 -6.43
C ARG A 151 -16.90 -16.24 -6.97
N CYS A 152 -16.19 -15.12 -7.11
CA CYS A 152 -16.75 -13.91 -7.69
C CYS A 152 -17.24 -14.13 -9.14
N TYR A 153 -16.45 -14.84 -9.95
CA TYR A 153 -16.83 -15.17 -11.31
C TYR A 153 -18.10 -16.04 -11.37
N GLU A 154 -18.21 -17.03 -10.52
CA GLU A 154 -19.40 -17.90 -10.41
C GLU A 154 -20.65 -17.12 -9.97
N GLN A 155 -20.51 -16.21 -9.01
CA GLN A 155 -21.62 -15.36 -8.54
C GLN A 155 -22.13 -14.39 -9.62
N MET A 156 -21.22 -13.79 -10.40
CA MET A 156 -21.57 -12.78 -11.40
C MET A 156 -21.96 -13.39 -12.74
N GLY A 157 -21.47 -14.57 -13.04
CA GLY A 157 -21.67 -15.28 -14.31
C GLY A 157 -20.81 -14.76 -15.46
N ALA A 158 -20.45 -15.65 -16.39
CA ALA A 158 -19.54 -15.36 -17.50
C ALA A 158 -19.97 -14.17 -18.40
N SER A 159 -21.28 -13.97 -18.56
CA SER A 159 -21.83 -12.89 -19.40
C SER A 159 -21.53 -11.49 -18.84
N PHE A 160 -21.30 -11.37 -17.54
CA PHE A 160 -20.97 -10.10 -16.89
C PHE A 160 -19.57 -9.59 -17.26
N PHE A 161 -18.63 -10.49 -17.50
CA PHE A 161 -17.24 -10.18 -17.82
C PHE A 161 -16.97 -10.07 -19.32
N ARG A 162 -17.77 -10.75 -20.14
CA ARG A 162 -17.53 -10.85 -21.57
C ARG A 162 -17.64 -9.50 -22.29
N GLY A 163 -16.62 -9.16 -23.10
CA GLY A 163 -16.58 -7.95 -23.91
C GLY A 163 -16.27 -6.67 -23.15
N LYS A 164 -15.93 -6.78 -21.89
CA LYS A 164 -15.47 -5.68 -21.04
C LYS A 164 -13.97 -5.77 -20.79
N HIS A 165 -13.37 -4.65 -20.36
CA HIS A 165 -12.01 -4.64 -19.84
C HIS A 165 -12.06 -4.92 -18.34
N ASN A 166 -11.51 -6.05 -17.93
CA ASN A 166 -11.59 -6.52 -16.54
C ASN A 166 -10.29 -6.19 -15.82
N ILE A 167 -10.38 -5.41 -14.75
CA ILE A 167 -9.25 -5.00 -13.91
C ILE A 167 -9.40 -5.64 -12.53
N GLY A 168 -8.39 -6.36 -12.06
CA GLY A 168 -8.33 -6.84 -10.68
C GLY A 168 -7.60 -5.82 -9.80
N PHE A 169 -8.19 -5.40 -8.68
CA PHE A 169 -7.48 -4.63 -7.67
C PHE A 169 -7.10 -5.58 -6.53
N TRP A 170 -5.81 -5.96 -6.49
CA TRP A 170 -5.30 -6.99 -5.58
C TRP A 170 -4.43 -6.43 -4.48
N PHE A 171 -4.58 -6.99 -3.29
CA PHE A 171 -3.69 -6.78 -2.15
C PHE A 171 -2.92 -8.07 -1.89
N TRP A 172 -1.62 -7.92 -1.69
CA TRP A 172 -0.73 -9.02 -1.37
C TRP A 172 0.43 -8.52 -0.52
N GLU A 173 0.86 -9.32 0.45
CA GLU A 173 1.80 -8.87 1.48
C GLU A 173 3.18 -9.52 1.38
N MET A 174 3.33 -10.61 0.61
CA MET A 174 4.59 -11.34 0.49
C MET A 174 5.33 -10.98 -0.80
N PRO A 175 6.66 -11.20 -0.85
CA PRO A 175 7.46 -10.90 -2.06
C PRO A 175 7.14 -11.82 -3.24
N THR A 176 6.52 -13.01 -3.00
CA THR A 176 6.12 -13.95 -4.05
C THR A 176 4.62 -14.20 -4.04
N LEU A 177 4.02 -14.36 -5.24
CA LEU A 177 2.62 -14.75 -5.37
C LEU A 177 2.52 -16.27 -5.47
N PRO A 178 1.67 -16.95 -4.68
CA PRO A 178 1.50 -18.40 -4.74
C PRO A 178 1.08 -18.92 -6.12
N ARG A 179 1.75 -19.94 -6.63
CA ARG A 179 1.47 -20.52 -7.96
C ARG A 179 0.03 -20.99 -8.13
N ARG A 180 -0.61 -21.47 -7.04
CA ARG A 180 -2.02 -21.88 -7.04
C ARG A 180 -3.00 -20.77 -7.44
N TRP A 181 -2.58 -19.52 -7.42
CA TRP A 181 -3.43 -18.37 -7.79
C TRP A 181 -3.19 -17.83 -9.20
N TYR A 182 -2.23 -18.38 -9.96
CA TYR A 182 -1.93 -17.90 -11.32
C TYR A 182 -3.12 -18.03 -12.27
N GLY A 183 -4.00 -19.03 -12.05
CA GLY A 183 -5.24 -19.18 -12.82
C GLY A 183 -6.17 -17.96 -12.74
N ALA A 184 -6.11 -17.19 -11.67
CA ALA A 184 -6.93 -15.98 -11.51
C ALA A 184 -6.63 -14.89 -12.55
N PHE A 185 -5.40 -14.84 -13.08
CA PHE A 185 -5.04 -13.88 -14.13
C PHE A 185 -5.89 -14.02 -15.40
N SER A 186 -6.41 -15.21 -15.68
CA SER A 186 -7.19 -15.48 -16.90
C SER A 186 -8.48 -14.65 -17.03
N LEU A 187 -8.96 -14.11 -15.91
CA LEU A 187 -10.16 -13.25 -15.90
C LEU A 187 -9.84 -11.77 -16.20
N PHE A 188 -8.58 -11.35 -16.10
CA PHE A 188 -8.20 -9.94 -16.09
C PHE A 188 -7.38 -9.54 -17.31
N ASP A 189 -7.62 -8.33 -17.79
CA ASP A 189 -6.81 -7.65 -18.80
C ASP A 189 -5.69 -6.82 -18.15
N GLU A 190 -5.84 -6.50 -16.86
CA GLU A 190 -4.90 -5.68 -16.09
C GLU A 190 -5.09 -5.93 -14.58
N ILE A 191 -4.01 -5.83 -13.79
CA ILE A 191 -4.06 -5.87 -12.33
C ILE A 191 -3.62 -4.52 -11.78
N TRP A 192 -4.42 -3.96 -10.86
CA TRP A 192 -4.03 -2.83 -10.03
C TRP A 192 -3.62 -3.31 -8.64
N VAL A 193 -2.67 -2.63 -8.05
CA VAL A 193 -2.15 -2.94 -6.72
C VAL A 193 -1.87 -1.67 -5.94
N ALA A 194 -1.95 -1.74 -4.60
CA ALA A 194 -1.89 -0.57 -3.74
C ALA A 194 -0.47 0.00 -3.52
N SER A 195 0.57 -0.80 -3.77
CA SER A 195 1.96 -0.42 -3.52
C SER A 195 2.92 -0.97 -4.57
N ARG A 196 4.10 -0.34 -4.66
CA ARG A 196 5.18 -0.81 -5.53
C ARG A 196 5.74 -2.16 -5.06
N TYR A 197 5.69 -2.42 -3.76
CA TYR A 197 6.08 -3.70 -3.20
C TYR A 197 5.18 -4.83 -3.74
N THR A 198 3.87 -4.68 -3.64
CA THR A 198 2.91 -5.64 -4.22
C THR A 198 3.02 -5.68 -5.74
N GLN A 199 3.30 -4.54 -6.40
CA GLN A 199 3.53 -4.50 -7.85
C GLN A 199 4.70 -5.38 -8.25
N ALA A 200 5.83 -5.30 -7.56
CA ALA A 200 7.01 -6.10 -7.85
C ALA A 200 6.72 -7.60 -7.71
N ALA A 201 6.04 -8.01 -6.63
CA ALA A 201 5.68 -9.40 -6.37
C ALA A 201 4.77 -10.00 -7.47
N ILE A 202 3.73 -9.25 -7.85
CA ILE A 202 2.75 -9.74 -8.83
C ILE A 202 3.27 -9.62 -10.26
N ALA A 203 3.96 -8.54 -10.61
CA ALA A 203 4.51 -8.34 -11.95
C ALA A 203 5.59 -9.35 -12.34
N ALA A 204 6.25 -9.97 -11.36
CA ALA A 204 7.22 -11.03 -11.61
C ALA A 204 6.63 -12.26 -12.30
N VAL A 205 5.30 -12.48 -12.16
CA VAL A 205 4.61 -13.70 -12.65
C VAL A 205 3.37 -13.38 -13.49
N ALA A 206 2.92 -12.13 -13.52
CA ALA A 206 1.69 -11.76 -14.22
C ALA A 206 1.85 -11.77 -15.74
N PRO A 207 0.95 -12.43 -16.50
CA PRO A 207 0.91 -12.37 -17.96
C PRO A 207 0.25 -11.09 -18.50
N VAL A 208 -0.29 -10.24 -17.62
CA VAL A 208 -0.98 -9.00 -17.91
C VAL A 208 -0.30 -7.81 -17.24
N PRO A 209 -0.51 -6.57 -17.69
CA PRO A 209 0.05 -5.38 -17.04
C PRO A 209 -0.33 -5.30 -15.55
N VAL A 210 0.63 -4.93 -14.71
CA VAL A 210 0.42 -4.66 -13.27
C VAL A 210 0.70 -3.19 -13.01
N VAL A 211 -0.29 -2.46 -12.52
CA VAL A 211 -0.23 -1.01 -12.31
C VAL A 211 -0.30 -0.71 -10.81
N CYS A 212 0.67 0.04 -10.29
CA CYS A 212 0.55 0.58 -8.95
C CYS A 212 -0.47 1.74 -8.95
N MET A 213 -1.63 1.49 -8.36
CA MET A 213 -2.72 2.45 -8.22
C MET A 213 -2.95 2.72 -6.73
N ARG A 214 -2.55 3.90 -6.29
CA ARG A 214 -2.65 4.29 -4.88
C ARG A 214 -4.09 4.23 -4.40
N PRO A 215 -4.38 3.62 -3.22
CA PRO A 215 -5.71 3.69 -2.63
C PRO A 215 -5.98 5.08 -2.06
N LEU A 216 -7.26 5.46 -2.00
CA LEU A 216 -7.66 6.66 -1.28
C LEU A 216 -7.44 6.48 0.23
N VAL A 217 -6.73 7.43 0.85
CA VAL A 217 -6.61 7.52 2.31
C VAL A 217 -7.45 8.72 2.77
N GLN A 218 -8.68 8.40 3.14
CA GLN A 218 -9.64 9.37 3.68
C GLN A 218 -10.42 8.67 4.80
N PRO A 219 -9.89 8.66 6.03
CA PRO A 219 -10.62 8.12 7.17
C PRO A 219 -12.00 8.75 7.30
N ALA A 220 -12.94 8.04 7.88
CA ALA A 220 -14.21 8.66 8.28
C ALA A 220 -13.91 9.86 9.20
N ALA A 221 -14.75 10.88 9.17
CA ALA A 221 -14.65 11.96 10.15
C ALA A 221 -14.58 11.35 11.55
N ALA A 222 -13.64 11.80 12.36
CA ALA A 222 -13.52 11.34 13.73
C ALA A 222 -14.86 11.58 14.46
N GLY A 223 -15.41 10.51 15.05
CA GLY A 223 -16.61 10.60 15.86
C GLY A 223 -16.37 11.44 17.12
N SER A 224 -17.40 11.62 17.94
CA SER A 224 -17.30 12.36 19.20
C SER A 224 -16.66 11.56 20.34
N ALA A 225 -16.25 10.30 20.11
CA ALA A 225 -15.62 9.47 21.12
C ALA A 225 -14.28 10.05 21.59
N THR A 226 -14.09 10.11 22.90
CA THR A 226 -12.91 10.65 23.58
C THR A 226 -12.09 9.52 24.19
N ARG A 227 -10.92 9.81 24.71
CA ARG A 227 -10.10 8.83 25.47
C ARG A 227 -10.88 8.14 26.58
N LYS A 228 -11.73 8.87 27.27
CA LYS A 228 -12.57 8.36 28.35
C LYS A 228 -13.51 7.24 27.88
N ASP A 229 -14.08 7.37 26.69
CA ASP A 229 -15.00 6.37 26.12
C ASP A 229 -14.28 5.07 25.76
N PHE A 230 -12.95 5.13 25.58
CA PHE A 230 -12.08 3.98 25.40
C PHE A 230 -11.43 3.47 26.70
N GLY A 231 -11.76 4.06 27.85
CA GLY A 231 -11.10 3.74 29.13
C GLY A 231 -9.62 4.16 29.18
N ILE A 232 -9.23 5.14 28.35
CA ILE A 232 -7.85 5.64 28.27
C ILE A 232 -7.74 6.92 29.11
N PRO A 233 -6.82 6.99 30.09
CA PRO A 233 -6.61 8.22 30.88
C PRO A 233 -6.08 9.37 30.01
N ASP A 234 -6.56 10.58 30.27
CA ASP A 234 -6.18 11.78 29.51
C ASP A 234 -4.72 12.22 29.75
N ASP A 235 -4.16 11.87 30.91
CA ASP A 235 -2.80 12.23 31.33
C ASP A 235 -1.71 11.25 30.86
N ARG A 236 -2.07 10.25 30.05
CA ARG A 236 -1.14 9.24 29.53
C ARG A 236 -0.72 9.57 28.10
N PHE A 237 0.54 9.31 27.76
CA PHE A 237 1.00 9.30 26.36
C PHE A 237 0.69 7.96 25.71
N VAL A 238 -0.14 7.97 24.67
CA VAL A 238 -0.73 6.77 24.08
C VAL A 238 0.02 6.33 22.83
N PHE A 239 0.68 5.19 22.93
CA PHE A 239 1.10 4.40 21.76
C PHE A 239 -0.03 3.48 21.36
N LEU A 240 -0.53 3.63 20.12
CA LEU A 240 -1.66 2.84 19.60
C LEU A 240 -1.18 1.86 18.53
N PHE A 241 -1.64 0.63 18.62
CA PHE A 241 -1.54 -0.38 17.56
C PHE A 241 -2.92 -0.94 17.25
N CYS A 242 -3.28 -1.01 15.96
CA CYS A 242 -4.55 -1.59 15.50
C CYS A 242 -4.31 -2.73 14.52
N PHE A 243 -5.01 -3.84 14.69
CA PHE A 243 -4.97 -4.94 13.73
C PHE A 243 -6.30 -5.72 13.70
N ASP A 244 -6.46 -6.54 12.64
CA ASP A 244 -7.58 -7.47 12.48
C ASP A 244 -7.10 -8.88 12.81
N ALA A 245 -7.77 -9.55 13.74
CA ALA A 245 -7.43 -10.90 14.17
C ALA A 245 -7.64 -11.98 13.09
N LEU A 246 -8.44 -11.69 12.06
CA LEU A 246 -8.59 -12.56 10.89
C LEU A 246 -7.45 -12.39 9.87
N SER A 247 -6.56 -11.39 10.05
CA SER A 247 -5.28 -11.35 9.36
C SER A 247 -4.33 -12.37 9.97
N ILE A 248 -3.26 -12.74 9.23
CA ILE A 248 -2.20 -13.59 9.80
C ILE A 248 -1.50 -12.80 10.92
N LEU A 249 -1.68 -13.21 12.18
CA LEU A 249 -1.24 -12.46 13.35
C LEU A 249 0.28 -12.37 13.45
N GLU A 250 0.99 -13.44 13.05
CA GLU A 250 2.44 -13.42 12.96
C GLU A 250 2.93 -12.28 12.05
N ARG A 251 2.24 -12.02 10.97
CA ARG A 251 2.53 -10.90 10.08
C ARG A 251 2.31 -9.55 10.77
N LYS A 252 1.26 -9.40 11.55
CA LYS A 252 0.93 -8.16 12.29
C LYS A 252 1.83 -7.93 13.49
N ASN A 253 2.38 -9.01 14.06
CA ASN A 253 3.39 -9.00 15.12
C ASN A 253 3.00 -8.16 16.37
N PRO A 254 1.84 -8.38 17.00
CA PRO A 254 1.47 -7.66 18.21
C PRO A 254 2.42 -7.97 19.39
N GLN A 255 2.92 -9.19 19.48
CA GLN A 255 3.88 -9.59 20.53
C GLN A 255 5.20 -8.80 20.41
N GLY A 256 5.69 -8.56 19.19
CA GLY A 256 6.85 -7.71 18.95
C GLY A 256 6.60 -6.26 19.40
N THR A 257 5.41 -5.73 19.17
CA THR A 257 5.03 -4.39 19.61
C THR A 257 5.00 -4.28 21.13
N ILE A 258 4.44 -5.28 21.82
CA ILE A 258 4.44 -5.35 23.30
C ILE A 258 5.87 -5.49 23.85
N ALA A 259 6.69 -6.33 23.22
CA ALA A 259 8.08 -6.52 23.61
C ALA A 259 8.92 -5.22 23.48
N ALA A 260 8.75 -4.47 22.38
CA ALA A 260 9.40 -3.18 22.19
C ALA A 260 8.95 -2.16 23.25
N PHE A 261 7.64 -2.07 23.52
CA PHE A 261 7.12 -1.19 24.56
C PHE A 261 7.68 -1.56 25.95
N ARG A 262 7.70 -2.85 26.30
CA ARG A 262 8.29 -3.34 27.54
C ARG A 262 9.78 -3.02 27.64
N ARG A 263 10.51 -3.14 26.54
CA ARG A 263 11.94 -2.80 26.45
C ARG A 263 12.17 -1.31 26.67
N ALA A 264 11.30 -0.47 26.09
CA ALA A 264 11.40 0.99 26.20
C ALA A 264 11.06 1.52 27.60
N PHE A 265 10.00 1.00 28.24
CA PHE A 265 9.36 1.64 29.39
C PHE A 265 9.08 0.68 30.56
N GLY A 266 9.26 -0.63 30.40
CA GLY A 266 8.87 -1.62 31.41
C GLY A 266 7.35 -1.78 31.49
N ALA A 267 6.82 -1.61 32.72
CA ALA A 267 5.37 -1.67 33.02
C ALA A 267 4.92 -0.38 33.74
N PRO A 268 4.90 0.78 33.04
CA PRO A 268 4.67 2.07 33.68
C PRO A 268 3.21 2.23 34.10
N LEU A 269 2.99 2.73 35.32
CA LEU A 269 1.68 3.10 35.84
C LEU A 269 1.30 4.54 35.48
N LYS A 270 2.28 5.37 35.08
CA LYS A 270 2.15 6.77 34.63
C LYS A 270 2.97 7.00 33.38
N GLY A 271 2.73 8.09 32.66
CA GLY A 271 3.45 8.42 31.44
C GLY A 271 2.99 7.57 30.24
N PRO A 272 3.87 6.82 29.54
CA PRO A 272 3.50 6.09 28.35
C PRO A 272 2.52 4.94 28.63
N LEU A 273 1.62 4.69 27.69
CA LEU A 273 0.61 3.65 27.70
C LEU A 273 0.54 2.98 26.34
N LEU A 274 0.59 1.65 26.30
CA LEU A 274 0.31 0.89 25.07
C LEU A 274 -1.17 0.54 25.00
N VAL A 275 -1.82 0.93 23.93
CA VAL A 275 -3.20 0.56 23.62
C VAL A 275 -3.19 -0.31 22.37
N VAL A 276 -3.76 -1.50 22.48
CA VAL A 276 -3.89 -2.43 21.36
C VAL A 276 -5.37 -2.59 21.02
N LYS A 277 -5.74 -2.20 19.79
CA LYS A 277 -7.09 -2.39 19.25
C LYS A 277 -7.11 -3.61 18.36
N VAL A 278 -7.91 -4.60 18.72
CA VAL A 278 -8.14 -5.81 17.93
C VAL A 278 -9.53 -5.78 17.31
N ASN A 279 -9.60 -6.10 16.02
CA ASN A 279 -10.87 -6.30 15.34
C ASN A 279 -11.12 -7.80 15.12
N ASN A 280 -12.38 -8.24 15.14
CA ASN A 280 -12.79 -9.64 14.91
C ASN A 280 -12.14 -10.68 15.85
N SER A 281 -11.76 -10.32 17.07
CA SER A 281 -11.23 -11.22 18.08
C SER A 281 -12.19 -12.35 18.43
N ASP A 282 -13.51 -12.07 18.42
CA ASP A 282 -14.61 -13.01 18.65
C ASP A 282 -14.78 -14.06 17.54
N ARG A 283 -14.17 -13.86 16.37
CA ARG A 283 -14.24 -14.75 15.20
C ARG A 283 -13.04 -15.67 15.06
N VAL A 284 -12.00 -15.48 15.87
CA VAL A 284 -10.79 -16.30 15.85
C VAL A 284 -11.09 -17.76 16.22
N PRO A 285 -11.92 -18.07 17.27
CA PRO A 285 -12.32 -19.45 17.55
C PRO A 285 -12.99 -20.10 16.33
N GLY A 286 -12.40 -21.21 15.86
CA GLY A 286 -12.80 -21.92 14.65
C GLY A 286 -12.02 -21.57 13.38
N HIS A 287 -11.24 -20.49 13.38
CA HIS A 287 -10.36 -20.10 12.28
C HIS A 287 -8.87 -20.27 12.59
N GLU A 288 -8.48 -20.57 13.83
CA GLU A 288 -7.10 -20.63 14.29
C GLU A 288 -6.24 -21.53 13.42
N ARG A 289 -6.75 -22.72 13.08
CA ARG A 289 -6.04 -23.68 12.23
C ARG A 289 -5.81 -23.16 10.82
N SER A 290 -6.80 -22.46 10.25
CA SER A 290 -6.69 -21.87 8.90
C SER A 290 -5.75 -20.67 8.86
N LEU A 291 -5.55 -20.00 10.02
CA LEU A 291 -4.65 -18.87 10.19
C LEU A 291 -3.27 -19.27 10.71
N GLY A 292 -3.07 -20.57 11.03
CA GLY A 292 -1.81 -21.08 11.59
C GLY A 292 -1.54 -20.65 13.03
N MET A 293 -2.59 -20.27 13.78
CA MET A 293 -2.49 -19.73 15.15
C MET A 293 -2.58 -20.82 16.22
N PRO A 294 -1.90 -20.66 17.37
CA PRO A 294 -2.20 -21.41 18.57
C PRO A 294 -3.62 -21.11 19.10
N ASP A 295 -4.29 -22.11 19.69
CA ASP A 295 -5.67 -21.99 20.20
C ASP A 295 -5.79 -20.96 21.36
N ASP A 296 -4.68 -20.67 22.05
CA ASP A 296 -4.58 -19.75 23.21
C ASP A 296 -4.00 -18.37 22.89
N TYR A 297 -3.79 -18.06 21.58
CA TYR A 297 -3.10 -16.85 21.16
C TYR A 297 -3.69 -15.55 21.75
N MET A 298 -5.02 -15.41 21.78
CA MET A 298 -5.67 -14.21 22.33
C MET A 298 -5.48 -14.11 23.85
N ALA A 299 -5.44 -15.25 24.55
CA ALA A 299 -5.14 -15.29 25.98
C ALA A 299 -3.69 -14.85 26.26
N ASP A 300 -2.74 -15.36 25.47
CA ASP A 300 -1.32 -14.98 25.56
C ASP A 300 -1.12 -13.50 25.23
N LEU A 301 -1.80 -12.96 24.22
CA LEU A 301 -1.76 -11.55 23.87
C LEU A 301 -2.27 -10.69 25.04
N THR A 302 -3.41 -11.07 25.62
CA THR A 302 -4.01 -10.37 26.76
C THR A 302 -3.08 -10.39 27.97
N ALA A 303 -2.49 -11.54 28.30
CA ALA A 303 -1.55 -11.67 29.40
C ALA A 303 -0.26 -10.83 29.17
N SER A 304 0.29 -10.87 27.97
CA SER A 304 1.49 -10.10 27.60
C SER A 304 1.23 -8.60 27.68
N LEU A 305 0.04 -8.14 27.26
CA LEU A 305 -0.33 -6.73 27.32
C LEU A 305 -0.58 -6.28 28.77
N ALA A 306 -1.23 -7.11 29.59
CA ALA A 306 -1.42 -6.85 31.02
C ALA A 306 -0.09 -6.74 31.76
N ALA A 307 0.92 -7.53 31.37
CA ALA A 307 2.25 -7.49 31.98
C ALA A 307 3.01 -6.16 31.77
N VAL A 308 2.56 -5.31 30.84
CA VAL A 308 3.08 -3.95 30.62
C VAL A 308 2.08 -2.86 31.06
N ASN A 309 1.02 -3.22 31.79
CA ASN A 309 -0.09 -2.33 32.14
C ASN A 309 -0.74 -1.66 30.92
N GLY A 310 -0.79 -2.36 29.79
CA GLY A 310 -1.42 -1.90 28.56
C GLY A 310 -2.94 -2.12 28.57
N VAL A 311 -3.62 -1.52 27.59
CA VAL A 311 -5.08 -1.61 27.40
C VAL A 311 -5.39 -2.38 26.13
N LEU A 312 -6.22 -3.41 26.24
CA LEU A 312 -6.77 -4.15 25.12
C LEU A 312 -8.18 -3.63 24.80
N LEU A 313 -8.40 -3.23 23.54
CA LEU A 313 -9.70 -2.85 23.00
C LEU A 313 -10.11 -3.89 21.95
N ASP A 314 -10.94 -4.85 22.30
CA ASP A 314 -11.38 -5.94 21.43
C ASP A 314 -12.86 -5.84 21.00
N GLN A 315 -13.50 -4.72 21.33
CA GLN A 315 -14.87 -4.43 20.91
C GLN A 315 -14.92 -4.05 19.43
N ARG A 316 -16.04 -4.32 18.77
CA ARG A 316 -16.28 -3.83 17.41
C ARG A 316 -16.66 -2.36 17.46
N TYR A 317 -15.93 -1.57 16.72
CA TYR A 317 -16.21 -0.15 16.54
C TYR A 317 -16.61 0.13 15.08
N ASP A 318 -17.49 1.10 14.88
CA ASP A 318 -17.71 1.67 13.56
C ASP A 318 -16.50 2.48 13.08
N ARG A 319 -16.50 2.87 11.81
CA ARG A 319 -15.37 3.60 11.21
C ARG A 319 -15.10 4.95 11.86
N SER A 320 -16.14 5.67 12.26
CA SER A 320 -15.98 6.98 12.91
C SER A 320 -15.35 6.86 14.30
N THR A 321 -15.70 5.82 15.03
CA THR A 321 -15.13 5.49 16.34
C THR A 321 -13.66 5.03 16.23
N VAL A 322 -13.31 4.20 15.21
CA VAL A 322 -11.92 3.85 14.94
C VAL A 322 -11.10 5.08 14.56
N SER A 323 -11.64 5.97 13.74
CA SER A 323 -11.00 7.24 13.39
C SER A 323 -10.79 8.13 14.62
N ALA A 324 -11.77 8.20 15.53
CA ALA A 324 -11.64 8.93 16.80
C ALA A 324 -10.53 8.34 17.69
N LEU A 325 -10.43 7.01 17.78
CA LEU A 325 -9.37 6.34 18.52
C LEU A 325 -7.98 6.67 17.95
N ILE A 326 -7.81 6.58 16.63
CA ILE A 326 -6.56 6.92 15.96
C ILE A 326 -6.24 8.41 16.17
N ALA A 327 -7.24 9.29 16.04
CA ALA A 327 -7.06 10.72 16.27
C ALA A 327 -6.72 11.04 17.73
N ALA A 328 -7.14 10.22 18.70
CA ALA A 328 -6.89 10.40 20.12
C ALA A 328 -5.53 9.85 20.60
N CYS A 329 -4.83 9.03 19.82
CA CYS A 329 -3.50 8.55 20.19
C CYS A 329 -2.43 9.64 20.04
N ASP A 330 -1.27 9.46 20.67
CA ASP A 330 -0.13 10.37 20.54
C ASP A 330 0.91 9.84 19.55
N CYS A 331 1.02 8.51 19.40
CA CYS A 331 1.88 7.85 18.42
C CYS A 331 1.24 6.53 17.95
N TYR A 332 1.29 6.28 16.66
CA TYR A 332 0.87 5.00 16.07
C TYR A 332 2.09 4.08 15.90
N VAL A 333 1.94 2.80 16.24
CA VAL A 333 3.03 1.82 16.14
C VAL A 333 2.58 0.61 15.35
N SER A 334 3.45 0.09 14.46
CA SER A 334 3.21 -1.16 13.73
C SER A 334 4.52 -1.88 13.45
N LEU A 335 4.85 -2.87 14.26
CA LEU A 335 6.03 -3.71 14.05
C LEU A 335 5.69 -4.92 13.17
N HIS A 336 4.95 -4.67 12.08
CA HIS A 336 4.54 -5.69 11.12
C HIS A 336 5.76 -6.35 10.45
N ARG A 337 5.61 -7.61 10.05
CA ARG A 337 6.61 -8.33 9.27
C ARG A 337 6.46 -8.09 7.77
N CYS A 338 5.24 -7.87 7.30
CA CYS A 338 4.97 -7.41 5.92
C CYS A 338 3.57 -6.80 5.82
N GLU A 339 3.37 -5.88 4.89
CA GLU A 339 2.11 -5.22 4.56
C GLU A 339 1.97 -5.00 3.05
N GLY A 340 0.78 -5.22 2.52
CA GLY A 340 0.50 -4.87 1.13
C GLY A 340 0.42 -3.36 0.91
N PHE A 341 -0.05 -2.61 1.91
CA PHE A 341 -0.10 -1.15 1.93
C PHE A 341 0.11 -0.58 3.33
N GLY A 342 -0.69 -0.99 4.31
CA GLY A 342 -0.64 -0.47 5.68
C GLY A 342 -1.64 0.66 5.93
N LEU A 343 -2.93 0.41 5.63
CA LEU A 343 -3.99 1.43 5.68
C LEU A 343 -4.06 2.15 7.03
N THR A 344 -4.00 1.46 8.16
CA THR A 344 -4.10 2.08 9.49
C THR A 344 -2.93 2.99 9.82
N MET A 345 -1.73 2.69 9.30
CA MET A 345 -0.57 3.59 9.39
C MET A 345 -0.81 4.86 8.56
N ALA A 346 -1.31 4.71 7.33
CA ALA A 346 -1.64 5.85 6.48
C ALA A 346 -2.78 6.71 7.08
N GLU A 347 -3.77 6.10 7.73
CA GLU A 347 -4.83 6.80 8.46
C GLU A 347 -4.28 7.57 9.68
N ALA A 348 -3.34 6.98 10.42
CA ALA A 348 -2.68 7.68 11.52
C ALA A 348 -1.86 8.88 11.01
N MET A 349 -1.13 8.71 9.91
CA MET A 349 -0.42 9.81 9.25
C MET A 349 -1.39 10.89 8.75
N TYR A 350 -2.55 10.52 8.20
CA TYR A 350 -3.59 11.48 7.82
C TYR A 350 -4.03 12.38 9.00
N PHE A 351 -4.14 11.81 10.21
CA PHE A 351 -4.45 12.56 11.44
C PHE A 351 -3.24 13.28 12.04
N GLY A 352 -2.11 13.33 11.35
CA GLY A 352 -0.90 14.02 11.82
C GLY A 352 -0.20 13.31 12.97
N LYS A 353 -0.44 12.01 13.15
CA LYS A 353 0.21 11.24 14.23
C LYS A 353 1.62 10.81 13.82
N PRO A 354 2.61 10.96 14.72
CA PRO A 354 3.89 10.29 14.55
C PRO A 354 3.68 8.80 14.40
N CYS A 355 4.34 8.17 13.43
CA CYS A 355 4.22 6.74 13.18
C CYS A 355 5.57 6.05 13.30
N ILE A 356 5.64 4.99 14.11
CA ILE A 356 6.78 4.07 14.21
C ILE A 356 6.38 2.78 13.50
N ALA A 357 7.12 2.35 12.49
CA ALA A 357 6.79 1.13 11.76
C ALA A 357 8.02 0.43 11.22
N THR A 358 7.91 -0.89 10.99
CA THR A 358 8.96 -1.64 10.31
C THR A 358 9.29 -1.00 8.95
N GLY A 359 10.57 -0.77 8.66
CA GLY A 359 11.03 -0.17 7.42
C GLY A 359 11.00 -1.14 6.23
N TYR A 360 9.88 -1.86 6.02
CA TYR A 360 9.74 -2.91 5.02
C TYR A 360 8.33 -2.98 4.43
N SER A 361 8.26 -3.31 3.15
CA SER A 361 7.06 -3.63 2.35
C SER A 361 6.22 -2.41 1.92
N GLY A 362 4.89 -2.57 1.80
CA GLY A 362 4.02 -1.61 1.13
C GLY A 362 3.91 -0.24 1.79
N ASN A 363 4.17 -0.13 3.09
CA ASN A 363 4.15 1.14 3.80
C ASN A 363 5.27 2.10 3.35
N LEU A 364 6.36 1.59 2.76
CA LEU A 364 7.45 2.43 2.26
C LEU A 364 7.07 3.28 1.02
N ASP A 365 5.90 3.06 0.45
CA ASP A 365 5.38 3.94 -0.60
C ASP A 365 4.94 5.32 -0.06
N PHE A 366 4.66 5.43 1.25
CA PHE A 366 4.24 6.68 1.90
C PHE A 366 5.04 7.01 3.17
N MET A 367 5.74 6.07 3.77
CA MET A 367 6.57 6.29 4.96
C MET A 367 8.04 6.48 4.55
N THR A 368 8.64 7.55 5.03
CA THR A 368 10.03 7.93 4.78
C THR A 368 10.71 8.36 6.09
N PRO A 369 12.04 8.41 6.15
CA PRO A 369 12.73 8.95 7.34
C PRO A 369 12.37 10.40 7.68
N ALA A 370 11.83 11.18 6.72
CA ALA A 370 11.43 12.57 6.94
C ALA A 370 10.07 12.71 7.63
N ASN A 371 9.14 11.75 7.42
CA ASN A 371 7.76 11.82 7.89
C ASN A 371 7.36 10.69 8.86
N SER A 372 8.30 9.79 9.22
CA SER A 372 8.02 8.65 10.08
C SER A 372 9.29 8.14 10.78
N TYR A 373 9.14 7.17 11.65
CA TYR A 373 10.20 6.48 12.37
C TYR A 373 10.27 5.04 11.87
N LEU A 374 11.25 4.75 11.01
CA LEU A 374 11.39 3.44 10.36
C LEU A 374 12.29 2.53 11.19
N VAL A 375 11.72 1.44 11.69
CA VAL A 375 12.42 0.41 12.47
C VAL A 375 13.26 -0.45 11.54
N GLY A 376 14.52 -0.69 11.91
CA GLY A 376 15.40 -1.64 11.26
C GLY A 376 14.84 -3.06 11.32
N TYR A 377 15.25 -3.92 10.41
CA TYR A 377 14.79 -5.29 10.34
C TYR A 377 15.85 -6.22 9.74
N ARG A 378 15.64 -7.52 9.89
CA ARG A 378 16.33 -8.56 9.11
C ARG A 378 15.30 -9.36 8.31
N LEU A 379 15.65 -9.84 7.13
CA LEU A 379 14.81 -10.79 6.40
C LEU A 379 14.93 -12.15 7.06
N THR A 380 13.78 -12.81 7.26
CA THR A 380 13.68 -14.13 7.86
C THR A 380 12.83 -15.01 6.95
N GLU A 381 13.33 -16.20 6.66
CA GLU A 381 12.61 -17.22 5.90
C GLU A 381 11.47 -17.79 6.74
N LEU A 382 10.33 -18.08 6.08
CA LEU A 382 9.21 -18.78 6.68
C LEU A 382 9.53 -20.28 6.79
N GLU A 383 9.66 -20.78 8.00
CA GLU A 383 9.93 -22.21 8.26
C GLU A 383 8.72 -23.10 7.99
N ARG A 384 7.52 -22.54 7.92
CA ARG A 384 6.25 -23.23 7.65
C ARG A 384 5.27 -22.31 6.94
N ASP A 385 4.21 -22.91 6.42
CA ASP A 385 3.08 -22.15 5.89
C ASP A 385 2.35 -21.38 7.00
N TRP A 386 1.98 -20.14 6.68
CA TRP A 386 1.13 -19.28 7.50
C TRP A 386 -0.10 -18.87 6.68
N GLY A 387 -1.17 -19.66 6.77
CA GLY A 387 -2.35 -19.45 5.94
C GLY A 387 -2.00 -19.46 4.44
N PRO A 388 -2.10 -18.32 3.74
CA PRO A 388 -1.75 -18.26 2.31
C PRO A 388 -0.26 -18.10 2.02
N TYR A 389 0.59 -17.80 3.02
CA TYR A 389 2.02 -17.59 2.86
C TYR A 389 2.75 -18.92 2.91
N GLU A 390 3.58 -19.19 1.91
CA GLU A 390 4.24 -20.48 1.73
C GLU A 390 5.60 -20.52 2.44
N ALA A 391 5.95 -21.67 3.02
CA ALA A 391 7.29 -21.92 3.57
C ALA A 391 8.36 -21.65 2.51
N GLY A 392 9.51 -21.13 2.94
CA GLY A 392 10.60 -20.72 2.04
C GLY A 392 10.48 -19.29 1.50
N ASP A 393 9.31 -18.63 1.67
CA ASP A 393 9.19 -17.19 1.41
C ASP A 393 9.82 -16.38 2.57
N HIS A 394 9.91 -15.05 2.42
CA HIS A 394 10.61 -14.20 3.38
C HIS A 394 9.75 -13.01 3.80
N TRP A 395 9.85 -12.66 5.08
CA TRP A 395 9.33 -11.41 5.62
C TRP A 395 10.36 -10.70 6.51
N ALA A 396 10.05 -9.50 6.97
CA ALA A 396 10.93 -8.74 7.85
C ALA A 396 10.67 -9.09 9.32
N GLU A 397 11.71 -9.50 10.05
CA GLU A 397 11.68 -9.52 11.51
C GLU A 397 12.19 -8.18 12.03
N PRO A 398 11.33 -7.34 12.65
CA PRO A 398 11.73 -6.02 13.12
C PRO A 398 12.72 -6.09 14.28
N ASP A 399 13.64 -5.13 14.33
CA ASP A 399 14.58 -4.95 15.43
C ASP A 399 13.83 -4.34 16.64
N ILE A 400 13.63 -5.16 17.66
CA ILE A 400 12.87 -4.78 18.87
C ILE A 400 13.62 -3.73 19.69
N ASP A 401 14.96 -3.80 19.76
CA ASP A 401 15.76 -2.83 20.49
C ASP A 401 15.71 -1.46 19.80
N HIS A 402 15.88 -1.42 18.48
CA HIS A 402 15.71 -0.18 17.70
C HIS A 402 14.28 0.38 17.81
N ALA A 403 13.26 -0.48 17.77
CA ALA A 403 11.87 -0.05 17.97
C ALA A 403 11.67 0.60 19.36
N ALA A 404 12.25 0.02 20.40
CA ALA A 404 12.22 0.57 21.75
C ALA A 404 12.93 1.94 21.84
N GLU A 405 14.10 2.08 21.23
CA GLU A 405 14.82 3.35 21.11
C GLU A 405 13.97 4.44 20.41
N LEU A 406 13.29 4.09 19.32
CA LEU A 406 12.42 5.01 18.60
C LEU A 406 11.17 5.39 19.43
N MET A 407 10.59 4.47 20.21
CA MET A 407 9.50 4.79 21.14
C MET A 407 9.98 5.77 22.23
N GLN A 408 11.17 5.57 22.79
CA GLN A 408 11.78 6.49 23.77
C GLN A 408 12.05 7.86 23.13
N ALA A 409 12.59 7.91 21.92
CA ALA A 409 12.87 9.15 21.21
C ALA A 409 11.60 9.96 20.93
N VAL A 410 10.51 9.31 20.50
CA VAL A 410 9.20 9.97 20.28
C VAL A 410 8.66 10.54 21.61
N TYR A 411 8.78 9.79 22.70
CA TYR A 411 8.29 10.22 24.01
C TYR A 411 9.15 11.34 24.62
N ALA A 412 10.45 11.36 24.34
CA ALA A 412 11.38 12.37 24.85
C ALA A 412 11.28 13.72 24.13
N ASP A 413 10.94 13.72 22.83
CA ASP A 413 10.82 14.96 22.02
C ASP A 413 9.48 15.00 21.28
N LEU A 414 8.45 15.43 22.02
CA LEU A 414 7.08 15.56 21.50
C LEU A 414 6.98 16.61 20.38
N SER A 415 7.85 17.63 20.40
CA SER A 415 7.86 18.70 19.40
C SER A 415 8.33 18.17 18.05
N LEU A 416 9.43 17.43 18.02
CA LEU A 416 9.94 16.79 16.81
C LEU A 416 8.96 15.72 16.30
N ALA A 417 8.39 14.94 17.21
CA ALA A 417 7.40 13.92 16.86
C ALA A 417 6.16 14.55 16.18
N ALA A 418 5.63 15.63 16.77
CA ALA A 418 4.50 16.36 16.18
C ALA A 418 4.86 16.96 14.81
N ALA A 419 6.04 17.56 14.63
CA ALA A 419 6.49 18.10 13.35
C ALA A 419 6.56 17.02 12.25
N ARG A 420 7.06 15.81 12.57
CA ARG A 420 7.04 14.67 11.65
C ARG A 420 5.62 14.22 11.32
N GLY A 421 4.73 14.18 12.31
CA GLY A 421 3.32 13.88 12.09
C GLY A 421 2.64 14.88 11.13
N LEU A 422 2.91 16.17 11.26
CA LEU A 422 2.39 17.19 10.33
C LEU A 422 2.95 17.00 8.91
N THR A 423 4.23 16.67 8.77
CA THR A 423 4.83 16.32 7.46
C THR A 423 4.12 15.10 6.87
N ALA A 424 3.88 14.08 7.69
CA ALA A 424 3.16 12.88 7.28
C ALA A 424 1.74 13.19 6.77
N ALA A 425 0.99 14.03 7.49
CA ALA A 425 -0.35 14.45 7.08
C ALA A 425 -0.35 15.18 5.74
N SER A 426 0.61 16.09 5.53
CA SER A 426 0.79 16.80 4.26
C SER A 426 1.07 15.82 3.11
N ASP A 427 1.98 14.87 3.30
CA ASP A 427 2.34 13.87 2.28
C ASP A 427 1.14 12.97 1.92
N ILE A 428 0.38 12.52 2.92
CA ILE A 428 -0.83 11.72 2.70
C ILE A 428 -1.90 12.54 1.95
N ALA A 429 -2.18 13.76 2.38
CA ALA A 429 -3.17 14.61 1.73
C ALA A 429 -2.80 14.88 0.26
N GLN A 430 -1.53 15.14 -0.02
CA GLN A 430 -1.04 15.45 -1.36
C GLN A 430 -1.03 14.23 -2.28
N ASN A 431 -0.65 13.05 -1.80
CA ASN A 431 -0.36 11.89 -2.65
C ASN A 431 -1.46 10.82 -2.63
N TYR A 432 -2.27 10.77 -1.56
CA TYR A 432 -3.30 9.76 -1.32
C TYR A 432 -4.67 10.39 -1.07
N GLY A 433 -4.77 11.72 -1.21
CA GLY A 433 -6.04 12.44 -1.13
C GLY A 433 -6.91 12.21 -2.37
N ILE A 434 -8.18 12.60 -2.25
CA ILE A 434 -9.23 12.33 -3.24
C ILE A 434 -8.88 12.84 -4.65
N GLN A 435 -8.26 14.03 -4.75
CA GLN A 435 -7.89 14.62 -6.04
C GLN A 435 -6.74 13.86 -6.71
N ALA A 436 -5.70 13.51 -5.97
CA ALA A 436 -4.55 12.80 -6.51
C ALA A 436 -4.93 11.40 -7.00
N VAL A 437 -5.65 10.65 -6.17
CA VAL A 437 -6.08 9.29 -6.47
C VAL A 437 -7.12 9.28 -7.60
N GLY A 438 -8.13 10.15 -7.52
CA GLY A 438 -9.15 10.27 -8.56
C GLY A 438 -8.57 10.64 -9.92
N SER A 439 -7.64 11.61 -9.96
CA SER A 439 -6.96 12.01 -11.20
C SER A 439 -6.12 10.88 -11.80
N ALA A 440 -5.39 10.12 -10.96
CA ALA A 440 -4.60 8.98 -11.42
C ALA A 440 -5.49 7.88 -12.02
N MET A 441 -6.57 7.52 -11.33
CA MET A 441 -7.55 6.53 -11.83
C MET A 441 -8.21 7.01 -13.13
N ARG A 442 -8.68 8.26 -13.16
CA ARG A 442 -9.28 8.85 -14.37
C ARG A 442 -8.33 8.79 -15.56
N SER A 443 -7.08 9.23 -15.37
CA SER A 443 -6.07 9.22 -16.45
C SER A 443 -5.83 7.81 -16.97
N ARG A 444 -5.75 6.81 -16.08
CA ARG A 444 -5.58 5.41 -16.50
C ARG A 444 -6.78 4.91 -17.32
N LEU A 445 -8.00 5.19 -16.87
CA LEU A 445 -9.22 4.79 -17.58
C LEU A 445 -9.33 5.48 -18.97
N GLN A 446 -8.93 6.74 -19.09
CA GLN A 446 -8.87 7.46 -20.37
C GLN A 446 -7.86 6.82 -21.32
N LEU A 447 -6.68 6.40 -20.83
CA LEU A 447 -5.68 5.67 -21.65
C LEU A 447 -6.22 4.33 -22.14
N LEU A 448 -7.03 3.62 -21.34
CA LEU A 448 -7.67 2.38 -21.77
C LEU A 448 -8.72 2.64 -22.87
N ALA A 449 -9.46 3.74 -22.80
CA ALA A 449 -10.39 4.15 -23.86
C ALA A 449 -9.66 4.39 -25.19
N LEU A 450 -8.55 5.13 -25.18
CA LEU A 450 -7.72 5.37 -26.35
C LEU A 450 -7.21 4.09 -27.00
N LYS A 451 -6.79 3.10 -26.19
CA LYS A 451 -6.37 1.80 -26.71
C LYS A 451 -7.48 1.08 -27.47
N LYS A 452 -8.71 1.17 -27.00
CA LYS A 452 -9.88 0.52 -27.63
C LYS A 452 -10.28 1.19 -28.97
N GLU A 453 -10.04 2.50 -29.11
CA GLU A 453 -10.33 3.27 -30.31
C GLU A 453 -9.26 3.12 -31.43
N GLY A 454 -8.31 2.21 -31.29
CA GLY A 454 -7.29 1.91 -32.31
C GLY A 454 -5.98 2.68 -32.15
N PHE A 455 -5.85 3.56 -31.17
CA PHE A 455 -4.58 4.20 -30.79
C PHE A 455 -3.61 3.23 -30.05
N GLY A 456 -4.04 1.97 -29.88
CA GLY A 456 -3.42 1.00 -28.96
C GLY A 456 -2.10 0.38 -29.42
N ALA A 457 -1.77 0.44 -30.71
CA ALA A 457 -0.49 -0.13 -31.20
C ALA A 457 0.74 0.71 -30.85
N ALA A 458 0.54 1.88 -30.26
CA ALA A 458 1.55 2.91 -30.12
C ALA A 458 1.86 3.37 -28.69
N LEU A 459 1.07 2.94 -27.71
CA LEU A 459 1.31 3.32 -26.32
C LEU A 459 2.18 2.26 -25.64
N PRO A 460 3.32 2.63 -25.01
CA PRO A 460 4.14 1.68 -24.29
C PRO A 460 3.37 1.13 -23.07
N ASN A 461 3.52 -0.16 -22.80
CA ASN A 461 2.97 -0.84 -21.62
C ASN A 461 3.58 -0.36 -20.28
N ARG A 462 4.26 0.79 -20.27
CA ARG A 462 4.97 1.34 -19.11
C ARG A 462 4.58 2.81 -18.93
N LEU A 463 3.80 3.06 -17.91
CA LEU A 463 3.75 4.28 -17.10
C LEU A 463 3.78 3.86 -15.65
#